data_7d67033dafdf2d4f8657645558487c29
#
_entry.id   7d67033dafdf2d4f8657645558487c29
#
_cell.length_a   1.000
_cell.length_b   1.000
_cell.length_c   1.000
_cell.angle_alpha   90.00
_cell.angle_beta   90.00
_cell.angle_gamma   90.00
#
_symmetry.space_group_name_H-M   'P 1'
#
loop_
_entity.id
_entity.type
_entity.pdbx_description
1 polymer ?
#
loop_
_entity_poly.entity_id
_entity_poly.type
_entity_poly.pdbx_seq_one_letter_code
_entity_poly.pdbx_strand_id
1 'polypeptide(L)' 'TTPAQYIQSLRITNAKLLLETTNYNVSEISNLVGYENPLYFSRFFKKQCGMSPVQFRKQLLSADAKNSDTT' A
#
# COMPACT_ATOMS: atom_id res chain seq x y z
N THR A 1 2.34 -21.28 -15.31
CA THR A 1 1.08 -20.63 -15.05
C THR A 1 1.20 -19.68 -13.86
N THR A 2 0.67 -18.52 -14.02
CA THR A 2 0.72 -17.51 -12.96
C THR A 2 -0.59 -17.55 -12.19
N PRO A 3 -0.58 -17.96 -10.94
CA PRO A 3 -1.80 -17.94 -10.16
C PRO A 3 -2.27 -16.52 -9.89
N ALA A 4 -3.57 -16.37 -9.73
CA ALA A 4 -4.13 -15.06 -9.41
C ALA A 4 -3.48 -14.46 -8.17
N GLN A 5 -3.09 -15.31 -7.24
CA GLN A 5 -2.43 -14.87 -6.02
C GLN A 5 -1.13 -14.12 -6.30
N TYR A 6 -0.39 -14.59 -7.28
CA TYR A 6 0.87 -13.93 -7.63
C TYR A 6 0.61 -12.53 -8.15
N ILE A 7 -0.39 -12.38 -9.01
CA ILE A 7 -0.74 -11.07 -9.56
C ILE A 7 -1.20 -10.13 -8.45
N GLN A 8 -2.00 -10.64 -7.53
CA GLN A 8 -2.47 -9.82 -6.41
C GLN A 8 -1.33 -9.40 -5.51
N SER A 9 -0.40 -10.31 -5.24
CA SER A 9 0.78 -9.98 -4.44
C SER A 9 1.62 -8.90 -5.12
N LEU A 10 1.77 -9.01 -6.44
CA LEU A 10 2.52 -8.03 -7.19
C LEU A 10 1.86 -6.66 -7.13
N ARG A 11 0.54 -6.62 -7.25
CA ARG A 11 -0.21 -5.37 -7.15
C ARG A 11 -0.02 -4.72 -5.78
N ILE A 12 -0.08 -5.53 -4.73
CA ILE A 12 0.11 -5.01 -3.37
C ILE A 12 1.54 -4.51 -3.18
N THR A 13 2.51 -5.23 -3.71
CA THR A 13 3.91 -4.79 -3.64
C THR A 13 4.10 -3.45 -4.33
N ASN A 14 3.50 -3.30 -5.51
CA ASN A 14 3.57 -2.04 -6.23
C ASN A 14 2.87 -0.92 -5.46
N ALA A 15 1.74 -1.24 -4.82
CA ALA A 15 1.03 -0.26 -4.02
C ALA A 15 1.88 0.22 -2.84
N LYS A 16 2.56 -0.70 -2.18
CA LYS A 16 3.46 -0.33 -1.08
C LYS A 16 4.54 0.61 -1.57
N LEU A 17 5.11 0.29 -2.71
CA LEU A 17 6.15 1.13 -3.28
C LEU A 17 5.63 2.53 -3.56
N LEU A 18 4.45 2.63 -4.15
CA LEU A 18 3.84 3.94 -4.42
C LEU A 18 3.53 4.70 -3.14
N LEU A 19 3.08 3.99 -2.11
CA LEU A 19 2.83 4.61 -0.82
C LEU A 19 4.10 5.19 -0.19
N GLU A 20 5.23 4.54 -0.44
CA GLU A 20 6.51 4.99 0.10
C GLU A 20 7.13 6.12 -0.71
N THR A 21 7.01 6.04 -2.02
CA THR A 21 7.79 6.90 -2.91
C THR A 21 7.00 8.06 -3.51
N THR A 22 5.67 8.07 -3.35
CA THR A 22 4.84 9.12 -3.91
C THR A 22 3.85 9.64 -2.90
N ASN A 23 3.21 10.76 -3.26
CA ASN A 23 2.16 11.34 -2.44
C ASN A 23 0.76 11.06 -3.00
N TYR A 24 0.66 10.11 -3.91
CA TYR A 24 -0.63 9.73 -4.46
C TYR A 24 -1.56 9.27 -3.35
N ASN A 25 -2.83 9.61 -3.48
CA ASN A 25 -3.81 9.11 -2.52
C ASN A 25 -4.16 7.67 -2.83
N VAL A 26 -4.92 7.04 -1.93
CA VAL A 26 -5.25 5.62 -2.06
C VAL A 26 -6.02 5.35 -3.34
N SER A 27 -6.93 6.24 -3.73
CA SER A 27 -7.70 6.08 -4.97
C SER A 27 -6.79 6.03 -6.18
N GLU A 28 -5.85 6.95 -6.23
CA GLU A 28 -4.92 7.00 -7.35
C GLU A 28 -4.05 5.75 -7.40
N ILE A 29 -3.56 5.33 -6.25
CA ILE A 29 -2.72 4.14 -6.17
C ILE A 29 -3.51 2.90 -6.59
N SER A 30 -4.75 2.78 -6.16
CA SER A 30 -5.57 1.63 -6.53
C SER A 30 -5.73 1.54 -8.05
N ASN A 31 -5.96 2.68 -8.70
CA ASN A 31 -6.06 2.71 -10.16
C ASN A 31 -4.75 2.33 -10.83
N LEU A 32 -3.66 2.85 -10.31
CA LEU A 32 -2.35 2.60 -10.90
C LEU A 32 -1.95 1.14 -10.82
N VAL A 33 -2.33 0.46 -9.76
CA VAL A 33 -1.97 -0.95 -9.60
C VAL A 33 -3.02 -1.90 -10.18
N GLY A 34 -4.10 -1.36 -10.78
CA GLY A 34 -5.05 -2.16 -11.51
C GLY A 34 -6.36 -2.48 -10.81
N TYR A 35 -6.67 -1.79 -9.74
CA TYR A 35 -7.96 -1.94 -9.06
C TYR A 35 -8.87 -0.77 -9.43
N GLU A 36 -10.09 -1.07 -9.86
CA GLU A 36 -11.05 -0.04 -10.21
C GLU A 36 -11.69 0.59 -8.97
N ASN A 37 -11.86 -0.21 -7.93
CA ASN A 37 -12.56 0.23 -6.72
C ASN A 37 -11.55 0.39 -5.58
N PRO A 38 -11.30 1.61 -5.13
CA PRO A 38 -10.34 1.84 -4.05
C PRO A 38 -10.76 1.19 -2.73
N LEU A 39 -12.05 1.04 -2.51
CA LEU A 39 -12.54 0.38 -1.31
C LEU A 39 -12.15 -1.09 -1.30
N TYR A 40 -12.31 -1.75 -2.43
CA TYR A 40 -11.91 -3.14 -2.59
C TYR A 40 -10.40 -3.29 -2.40
N PHE A 41 -9.66 -2.38 -3.02
CA PHE A 41 -8.22 -2.36 -2.89
C PHE A 41 -7.79 -2.22 -1.43
N SER A 42 -8.40 -1.29 -0.70
CA SER A 42 -8.08 -1.07 0.70
C SER A 42 -8.32 -2.31 1.54
N ARG A 43 -9.44 -2.97 1.31
CA ARG A 43 -9.78 -4.19 2.03
C ARG A 43 -8.76 -5.29 1.77
N PHE A 44 -8.41 -5.45 0.49
CA PHE A 44 -7.46 -6.48 0.12
C PHE A 44 -6.08 -6.17 0.67
N PHE A 45 -5.67 -4.92 0.60
CA PHE A 45 -4.41 -4.48 1.16
C PHE A 45 -4.34 -4.78 2.66
N LYS A 46 -5.41 -4.46 3.38
CA LYS A 46 -5.47 -4.73 4.81
C LYS A 46 -5.36 -6.22 5.09
N LYS A 47 -6.02 -7.03 4.28
CA LYS A 47 -5.97 -8.47 4.45
C LYS A 47 -4.56 -9.01 4.24
N GLN A 48 -3.85 -8.48 3.27
CA GLN A 48 -2.51 -8.95 2.95
C GLN A 48 -1.44 -8.40 3.90
N CYS A 49 -1.61 -7.17 4.31
CA CYS A 49 -0.57 -6.46 5.07
C CYS A 49 -0.90 -6.27 6.54
N GLY A 50 -2.12 -6.57 6.93
CA GLY A 50 -2.54 -6.40 8.32
C GLY A 50 -2.96 -4.98 8.67
N MET A 51 -2.85 -4.05 7.75
CA MET A 51 -3.26 -2.67 7.98
C MET A 51 -3.69 -2.03 6.66
N SER A 52 -4.52 -1.00 6.75
CA SER A 52 -4.99 -0.31 5.56
C SER A 52 -3.86 0.48 4.90
N PRO A 53 -4.01 0.85 3.61
CA PRO A 53 -2.99 1.65 2.94
C PRO A 53 -2.73 2.97 3.65
N VAL A 54 -3.77 3.59 4.19
CA VAL A 54 -3.62 4.84 4.90
C VAL A 54 -2.79 4.64 6.15
N GLN A 55 -3.10 3.59 6.91
CA GLN A 55 -2.34 3.26 8.11
C GLN A 55 -0.89 2.91 7.78
N PHE A 56 -0.70 2.18 6.70
CA PHE A 56 0.64 1.83 6.27
C PHE A 56 1.48 3.06 6.00
N ARG A 57 0.89 4.04 5.30
CA ARG A 57 1.59 5.28 5.01
C ARG A 57 1.88 6.07 6.28
N LYS A 58 0.92 6.12 7.18
CA LYS A 58 1.12 6.80 8.45
C LYS A 58 2.24 6.17 9.25
N GLN A 59 2.30 4.85 9.21
CA GLN A 59 3.32 4.11 9.92
C GLN A 59 4.70 4.40 9.35
N LEU A 60 4.81 4.52 8.05
CA LEU A 60 6.06 4.88 7.41
C LEU A 60 6.54 6.25 7.87
N LEU A 61 5.62 7.21 7.90
CA LEU A 61 5.96 8.56 8.34
C LEU A 61 6.35 8.58 9.81
N SER A 62 5.62 7.84 10.63
CA SER A 62 5.91 7.73 12.05
C SER A 62 7.27 7.09 12.29
N ALA A 63 7.56 6.03 11.56
CA ALA A 63 8.82 5.33 11.71
C ALA A 63 9.98 6.26 11.35
N ASP A 64 9.80 7.05 10.31
CA ASP A 64 10.80 8.02 9.90
C ASP A 64 11.05 9.06 10.98
N ALA A 65 9.96 9.62 11.48
CA ALA A 65 10.07 10.63 12.54
C ALA A 65 10.70 10.04 13.79
N LYS A 66 10.33 8.81 14.10
CA LYS A 66 10.85 8.13 15.26
C LYS A 66 12.34 7.88 15.13
N ASN A 67 12.75 7.48 13.96
CA ASN A 67 14.17 7.24 13.69
C ASN A 67 14.96 8.53 13.85
N SER A 68 14.42 9.61 13.37
CA SER A 68 15.06 10.92 13.51
C SER A 68 15.22 11.29 14.98
N ASP A 69 14.19 11.03 15.76
CA ASP A 69 14.22 11.34 17.17
C ASP A 69 15.25 10.50 17.93
N THR A 70 15.33 9.25 17.52
CA THR A 70 16.22 8.31 18.22
C THR A 70 17.69 8.63 17.99
N THR A 71 17.96 9.14 16.84
CA THR A 71 19.34 9.49 16.50
C THR A 71 19.64 10.92 16.87
#